data_6778b3c4fdaa92885eb36c11a8339516
#
_entry.id   6778b3c4fdaa92885eb36c11a8339516
#
_cell.length_a   1.000
_cell.length_b   1.000
_cell.length_c   1.000
_cell.angle_alpha   90.00
_cell.angle_beta   90.00
_cell.angle_gamma   90.00
#
_symmetry.space_group_name_H-M   'P 1'
#
loop_
_entity.id
_entity.type
_entity.pdbx_description
1 polymer ?
#
loop_
_entity_poly.entity_id
_entity_poly.type
_entity_poly.pdbx_seq_one_letter_code
_entity_poly.pdbx_strand_id
1 'polypeptide(L)'
;YHQLGLTRYTLTNQHPHISLTYSGASDKIWSDYTYNRLELCYDQRFSLAPVGYLDVFVKGGKVFQKVPYPLLFMPATNLSYFVGSESFYLMSNMEFINDQYCSVELKHCLDGWLLSRIPLINKLKLREFWSFRMLYGGLSDENNPRVNPNDEDLFVLPDNSRVMSDKNIPYMEASVGLYNILKILQVEVVRRITYLDFDENYPN
;
A
#
# COMPACT_ATOMS: atom_id res chain seq x y z
N TYR A 1 4.19 11.06 -24.37
CA TYR A 1 3.91 12.44 -23.96
C TYR A 1 3.46 13.27 -25.16
N HIS A 2 2.55 14.22 -24.94
CA HIS A 2 2.23 15.24 -25.91
C HIS A 2 2.93 16.55 -25.54
N GLN A 3 3.47 17.24 -26.50
CA GLN A 3 4.06 18.56 -26.31
C GLN A 3 3.10 19.62 -26.85
N LEU A 4 2.66 20.52 -25.99
CA LEU A 4 1.86 21.70 -26.35
C LEU A 4 2.70 22.95 -26.05
N GLY A 5 3.31 23.52 -27.08
CA GLY A 5 4.25 24.63 -26.91
C GLY A 5 5.51 24.18 -26.15
N LEU A 6 5.85 24.89 -25.08
CA LEU A 6 7.01 24.59 -24.21
C LEU A 6 6.68 23.58 -23.07
N THR A 7 5.42 23.19 -22.93
CA THR A 7 5.00 22.30 -21.83
C THR A 7 4.83 20.88 -22.33
N ARG A 8 5.46 19.93 -21.64
CA ARG A 8 5.30 18.49 -21.87
C ARG A 8 4.22 17.95 -20.93
N TYR A 9 3.22 17.27 -21.48
CA TYR A 9 2.21 16.55 -20.71
C TYR A 9 2.49 15.07 -20.80
N THR A 10 2.61 14.42 -19.63
CA THR A 10 2.68 12.96 -19.57
C THR A 10 1.26 12.43 -19.82
N LEU A 11 1.08 11.68 -20.91
CA LEU A 11 -0.14 10.91 -21.10
C LEU A 11 -0.14 9.76 -20.11
N THR A 12 -1.31 9.51 -19.54
CA THR A 12 -1.50 8.31 -18.72
C THR A 12 -1.21 7.08 -19.56
N ASN A 13 -0.21 6.30 -19.15
CA ASN A 13 0.16 5.10 -19.87
C ASN A 13 -0.89 4.01 -19.59
N GLN A 14 -1.48 3.45 -20.64
CA GLN A 14 -2.41 2.31 -20.55
C GLN A 14 -1.68 0.96 -20.55
N HIS A 15 -0.38 0.97 -20.79
CA HIS A 15 0.43 -0.24 -20.76
C HIS A 15 0.83 -0.60 -19.34
N PRO A 16 0.98 -1.90 -19.02
CA PRO A 16 1.46 -2.34 -17.73
C PRO A 16 2.87 -1.82 -17.46
N HIS A 17 3.09 -1.33 -16.27
CA HIS A 17 4.41 -1.05 -15.72
C HIS A 17 4.77 -2.16 -14.75
N ILE A 18 5.85 -2.88 -15.05
CA ILE A 18 6.34 -3.97 -14.21
C ILE A 18 7.76 -3.61 -13.78
N SER A 19 8.01 -3.61 -12.48
CA SER A 19 9.34 -3.43 -11.94
C SER A 19 9.73 -4.58 -11.02
N LEU A 20 10.94 -5.07 -11.18
CA LEU A 20 11.55 -6.08 -10.33
C LEU A 20 12.77 -5.45 -9.66
N THR A 21 12.74 -5.38 -8.34
CA THR A 21 13.83 -4.83 -7.54
C THR A 21 14.49 -5.95 -6.76
N TYR A 22 15.79 -6.12 -6.97
CA TYR A 22 16.62 -7.00 -6.16
C TYR A 22 17.56 -6.16 -5.32
N SER A 23 17.59 -6.42 -4.02
CA SER A 23 18.52 -5.79 -3.08
C SER A 23 19.25 -6.88 -2.32
N GLY A 24 20.56 -6.80 -2.31
CA GLY A 24 21.41 -7.77 -1.60
C GLY A 24 22.51 -7.07 -0.83
N ALA A 25 22.84 -7.62 0.33
CA ALA A 25 23.99 -7.23 1.14
C ALA A 25 24.76 -8.48 1.57
N SER A 26 26.04 -8.35 1.78
CA SER A 26 26.92 -9.42 2.21
C SER A 26 28.02 -8.88 3.13
N ASP A 27 28.36 -9.65 4.14
CA ASP A 27 29.50 -9.40 5.03
C ASP A 27 30.81 -9.19 4.26
N LYS A 28 30.94 -9.82 3.08
CA LYS A 28 32.10 -9.65 2.19
C LYS A 28 32.18 -8.25 1.56
N ILE A 29 31.13 -7.45 1.59
CA ILE A 29 31.02 -6.11 1.00
C ILE A 29 30.73 -5.08 2.11
N TRP A 30 31.43 -5.20 3.26
CA TRP A 30 31.34 -4.26 4.39
C TRP A 30 29.91 -4.04 4.92
N SER A 31 29.09 -5.08 4.91
CA SER A 31 27.75 -5.05 5.51
C SER A 31 27.74 -5.88 6.78
N ASP A 32 27.09 -5.40 7.81
CA ASP A 32 26.92 -6.15 9.07
C ASP A 32 25.95 -7.33 8.92
N TYR A 33 25.12 -7.32 7.86
CA TYR A 33 24.12 -8.35 7.59
C TYR A 33 24.25 -8.90 6.18
N THR A 34 24.04 -10.21 6.05
CA THR A 34 23.94 -10.89 4.74
C THR A 34 22.49 -11.21 4.45
N TYR A 35 21.92 -10.59 3.42
CA TYR A 35 20.54 -10.85 3.01
C TYR A 35 20.31 -10.64 1.53
N ASN A 36 19.24 -11.26 1.01
CA ASN A 36 18.70 -11.07 -0.31
C ASN A 36 17.22 -10.70 -0.20
N ARG A 37 16.84 -9.63 -0.87
CA ARG A 37 15.47 -9.12 -0.91
C ARG A 37 15.03 -8.98 -2.35
N LEU A 38 13.86 -9.53 -2.67
CA LEU A 38 13.23 -9.42 -3.97
C LEU A 38 11.88 -8.73 -3.81
N GLU A 39 11.59 -7.78 -4.70
CA GLU A 39 10.33 -7.05 -4.71
C GLU A 39 9.84 -6.89 -6.14
N LEU A 40 8.59 -7.30 -6.40
CA LEU A 40 7.89 -7.18 -7.68
C LEU A 40 6.77 -6.16 -7.53
N CYS A 41 6.69 -5.23 -8.46
CA CYS A 41 5.60 -4.25 -8.54
C CYS A 41 4.97 -4.31 -9.93
N TYR A 42 3.66 -4.28 -9.96
CA TYR A 42 2.84 -4.19 -11.17
C TYR A 42 1.85 -3.05 -11.01
N ASP A 43 1.82 -2.16 -11.99
CA ASP A 43 0.90 -1.02 -12.08
C ASP A 43 0.30 -0.93 -13.47
N GLN A 44 -1.03 -0.85 -13.55
CA GLN A 44 -1.73 -0.68 -14.82
C GLN A 44 -3.06 0.03 -14.65
N ARG A 45 -3.36 0.90 -15.62
CA ARG A 45 -4.69 1.51 -15.78
C ARG A 45 -5.48 0.78 -16.86
N PHE A 46 -6.68 0.33 -16.49
CA PHE A 46 -7.66 -0.25 -17.38
C PHE A 46 -8.76 0.77 -17.69
N SER A 47 -8.95 1.09 -18.96
CA SER A 47 -10.10 1.91 -19.39
C SER A 47 -11.35 1.04 -19.40
N LEU A 48 -12.36 1.45 -18.64
CA LEU A 48 -13.65 0.76 -18.52
C LEU A 48 -14.79 1.56 -19.16
N ALA A 49 -14.51 2.24 -20.28
CA ALA A 49 -15.51 3.07 -20.94
C ALA A 49 -16.85 2.31 -21.14
N PRO A 50 -18.02 2.90 -20.82
CA PRO A 50 -18.24 4.29 -20.43
C PRO A 50 -18.17 4.57 -18.91
N VAL A 51 -17.71 3.63 -18.09
CA VAL A 51 -17.74 3.68 -16.60
C VAL A 51 -16.40 4.14 -16.02
N GLY A 52 -15.64 4.94 -16.77
CA GLY A 52 -14.39 5.50 -16.30
C GLY A 52 -13.19 4.58 -16.47
N TYR A 53 -12.35 4.47 -15.43
CA TYR A 53 -11.12 3.66 -15.46
C TYR A 53 -10.81 3.03 -14.09
N LEU A 54 -10.12 1.90 -14.12
CA LEU A 54 -9.65 1.17 -12.95
C LEU A 54 -8.13 1.19 -12.94
N ASP A 55 -7.54 1.72 -11.87
CA ASP A 55 -6.13 1.58 -11.56
C ASP A 55 -5.92 0.35 -10.69
N VAL A 56 -5.01 -0.50 -11.09
CA VAL A 56 -4.61 -1.72 -10.39
C VAL A 56 -3.14 -1.63 -10.05
N PHE A 57 -2.83 -1.66 -8.76
CA PHE A 57 -1.47 -1.69 -8.25
C PHE A 57 -1.28 -2.94 -7.40
N VAL A 58 -0.29 -3.76 -7.74
CA VAL A 58 0.06 -4.98 -6.99
C VAL A 58 1.54 -4.95 -6.67
N LYS A 59 1.88 -5.17 -5.42
CA LYS A 59 3.25 -5.20 -4.95
C LYS A 59 3.46 -6.40 -4.05
N GLY A 60 4.55 -7.11 -4.24
CA GLY A 60 4.89 -8.23 -3.40
C GLY A 60 6.40 -8.38 -3.26
N GLY A 61 6.81 -8.91 -2.11
CA GLY A 61 8.23 -9.07 -1.84
C GLY A 61 8.53 -10.17 -0.83
N LYS A 62 9.78 -10.62 -0.84
CA LYS A 62 10.31 -11.59 0.11
C LYS A 62 11.76 -11.28 0.46
N VAL A 63 12.07 -11.40 1.74
CA VAL A 63 13.42 -11.47 2.30
C VAL A 63 13.75 -12.94 2.56
N PHE A 64 14.94 -13.40 2.16
CA PHE A 64 15.26 -14.83 2.17
C PHE A 64 16.10 -15.26 3.37
N GLN A 65 16.69 -14.32 4.10
CA GLN A 65 17.57 -14.63 5.24
C GLN A 65 17.02 -14.03 6.54
N LYS A 66 17.61 -14.46 7.66
CA LYS A 66 17.37 -13.87 8.98
C LYS A 66 17.97 -12.46 9.03
N VAL A 67 17.14 -11.48 9.36
CA VAL A 67 17.53 -10.08 9.49
C VAL A 67 16.73 -9.38 10.59
N PRO A 68 17.28 -8.33 11.23
CA PRO A 68 16.51 -7.53 12.16
C PRO A 68 15.38 -6.77 11.48
N TYR A 69 14.33 -6.45 12.26
CA TYR A 69 13.09 -5.85 11.71
C TYR A 69 13.28 -4.60 10.83
N PRO A 70 14.28 -3.73 11.03
CA PRO A 70 14.45 -2.56 10.15
C PRO A 70 14.78 -2.90 8.70
N LEU A 71 15.24 -4.12 8.42
CA LEU A 71 15.54 -4.62 7.08
C LEU A 71 14.36 -5.39 6.46
N LEU A 72 13.33 -5.67 7.24
CA LEU A 72 12.10 -6.31 6.79
C LEU A 72 11.17 -5.32 6.04
N PHE A 73 10.09 -5.83 5.49
CA PHE A 73 9.09 -5.00 4.84
C PHE A 73 8.14 -4.37 5.85
N MET A 74 8.08 -3.05 5.81
CA MET A 74 7.08 -2.26 6.51
C MET A 74 6.19 -1.59 5.48
N PRO A 75 4.86 -1.82 5.51
CA PRO A 75 3.95 -1.16 4.60
C PRO A 75 4.02 0.36 4.74
N ALA A 76 3.92 1.08 3.62
CA ALA A 76 3.85 2.52 3.65
C ALA A 76 2.53 2.96 4.30
N THR A 77 2.61 3.78 5.33
CA THR A 77 1.47 4.35 6.05
C THR A 77 1.39 5.85 5.85
N ASN A 78 0.19 6.39 5.86
CA ASN A 78 0.01 7.83 5.73
C ASN A 78 0.26 8.54 7.06
N LEU A 79 1.41 9.19 7.18
CA LEU A 79 1.81 9.97 8.36
C LEU A 79 1.60 11.48 8.17
N SER A 80 1.00 11.90 7.07
CA SER A 80 0.84 13.30 6.69
C SER A 80 -0.63 13.69 6.56
N TYR A 81 -0.91 14.98 6.66
CA TYR A 81 -2.22 15.54 6.31
C TYR A 81 -2.55 15.41 4.82
N PHE A 82 -1.54 15.21 3.99
CA PHE A 82 -1.71 14.95 2.57
C PHE A 82 -1.66 13.45 2.31
N VAL A 83 -2.64 12.98 1.57
CA VAL A 83 -2.75 11.57 1.22
C VAL A 83 -1.67 11.21 0.19
N GLY A 84 -0.76 10.33 0.57
CA GLY A 84 0.22 9.74 -0.34
C GLY A 84 -0.42 8.66 -1.22
N SER A 85 -0.01 8.60 -2.49
CA SER A 85 -0.27 7.42 -3.31
C SER A 85 0.48 6.22 -2.71
N GLU A 86 -0.06 5.02 -2.88
CA GLU A 86 0.56 3.75 -2.44
C GLU A 86 0.70 3.58 -0.91
N SER A 87 -0.03 4.36 -0.11
CA SER A 87 -0.01 4.25 1.34
C SER A 87 -1.35 3.79 1.91
N PHE A 88 -1.29 3.01 2.99
CA PHE A 88 -2.47 2.70 3.78
C PHE A 88 -2.84 3.90 4.64
N TYR A 89 -4.13 4.23 4.70
CA TYR A 89 -4.59 5.48 5.31
C TYR A 89 -4.86 5.36 6.81
N LEU A 90 -5.37 4.20 7.24
CA LEU A 90 -5.78 3.93 8.62
C LEU A 90 -4.89 2.91 9.34
N MET A 91 -3.81 2.48 8.69
CA MET A 91 -2.80 1.63 9.29
C MET A 91 -1.86 2.47 10.14
N SER A 92 -1.56 2.03 11.36
CA SER A 92 -0.55 2.66 12.21
C SER A 92 0.85 2.43 11.67
N ASN A 93 1.77 3.36 11.98
CA ASN A 93 3.16 3.18 11.60
C ASN A 93 3.76 1.93 12.27
N MET A 94 4.47 1.12 11.49
CA MET A 94 5.07 -0.15 11.93
C MET A 94 4.06 -1.16 12.50
N GLU A 95 2.77 -1.03 12.20
CA GLU A 95 1.75 -1.96 12.70
C GLU A 95 1.98 -3.38 12.17
N PHE A 96 2.42 -3.54 10.93
CA PHE A 96 2.74 -4.84 10.35
C PHE A 96 4.19 -4.85 9.85
N ILE A 97 4.94 -5.85 10.31
CA ILE A 97 6.32 -6.12 9.90
C ILE A 97 6.35 -7.51 9.29
N ASN A 98 6.81 -7.62 8.06
CA ASN A 98 6.71 -8.85 7.28
C ASN A 98 8.04 -9.17 6.61
N ASP A 99 8.43 -10.42 6.55
CA ASP A 99 9.52 -10.88 5.69
C ASP A 99 9.04 -11.29 4.30
N GLN A 100 7.73 -11.54 4.17
CA GLN A 100 7.06 -11.74 2.89
C GLN A 100 5.70 -11.06 2.89
N TYR A 101 5.34 -10.44 1.76
CA TYR A 101 4.07 -9.75 1.64
C TYR A 101 3.56 -9.68 0.21
N CYS A 102 2.27 -9.47 0.10
CA CYS A 102 1.58 -9.09 -1.12
C CYS A 102 0.58 -7.98 -0.78
N SER A 103 0.64 -6.86 -1.48
CA SER A 103 -0.32 -5.77 -1.36
C SER A 103 -1.04 -5.54 -2.69
N VAL A 104 -2.31 -5.24 -2.60
CA VAL A 104 -3.16 -4.94 -3.75
C VAL A 104 -3.89 -3.64 -3.48
N GLU A 105 -3.81 -2.71 -4.41
CA GLU A 105 -4.62 -1.51 -4.43
C GLU A 105 -5.44 -1.44 -5.71
N LEU A 106 -6.74 -1.24 -5.56
CA LEU A 106 -7.69 -1.03 -6.65
C LEU A 106 -8.32 0.35 -6.46
N LYS A 107 -8.26 1.19 -7.47
CA LYS A 107 -8.92 2.50 -7.47
C LYS A 107 -9.74 2.66 -8.74
N HIS A 108 -11.06 2.65 -8.60
CA HIS A 108 -11.97 2.84 -9.71
C HIS A 108 -12.55 4.27 -9.72
N CYS A 109 -12.17 5.01 -10.71
CA CYS A 109 -12.69 6.35 -10.97
C CYS A 109 -13.82 6.26 -12.01
N LEU A 110 -15.06 6.51 -11.58
CA LEU A 110 -16.25 6.43 -12.43
C LEU A 110 -16.40 7.62 -13.39
N ASP A 111 -15.54 8.64 -13.23
CA ASP A 111 -15.43 9.79 -14.13
C ASP A 111 -16.73 10.58 -14.32
N GLY A 112 -17.58 10.59 -13.30
CA GLY A 112 -18.86 11.27 -13.29
C GLY A 112 -20.01 10.46 -13.91
N TRP A 113 -19.82 9.17 -14.14
CA TRP A 113 -20.84 8.30 -14.72
C TRP A 113 -22.15 8.30 -13.94
N LEU A 114 -22.11 8.37 -12.62
CA LEU A 114 -23.28 8.41 -11.77
C LEU A 114 -23.77 9.85 -11.55
N LEU A 115 -22.90 10.75 -11.10
CA LEU A 115 -23.27 12.10 -10.67
C LEU A 115 -23.63 13.03 -11.84
N SER A 116 -23.10 12.81 -13.04
CA SER A 116 -23.46 13.61 -14.22
C SER A 116 -24.90 13.44 -14.67
N ARG A 117 -25.57 12.38 -14.22
CA ARG A 117 -27.01 12.13 -14.51
C ARG A 117 -27.96 13.04 -13.71
N ILE A 118 -27.46 13.65 -12.63
CA ILE A 118 -28.26 14.52 -11.77
C ILE A 118 -28.14 15.99 -12.29
N PRO A 119 -29.22 16.62 -12.77
CA PRO A 119 -29.12 17.89 -13.51
C PRO A 119 -28.44 19.03 -12.77
N LEU A 120 -28.58 19.11 -11.44
CA LEU A 120 -27.97 20.15 -10.62
C LEU A 120 -26.50 19.87 -10.34
N ILE A 121 -26.16 18.59 -10.07
CA ILE A 121 -24.82 18.13 -9.72
C ILE A 121 -23.90 18.11 -10.94
N ASN A 122 -24.45 17.84 -12.12
CA ASN A 122 -23.71 17.86 -13.39
C ASN A 122 -22.98 19.21 -13.62
N LYS A 123 -23.58 20.34 -13.20
CA LYS A 123 -22.95 21.67 -13.32
C LYS A 123 -21.67 21.80 -12.47
N LEU A 124 -21.58 21.06 -11.39
CA LEU A 124 -20.41 21.07 -10.50
C LEU A 124 -19.27 20.22 -11.02
N LYS A 125 -19.50 19.37 -12.04
CA LYS A 125 -18.52 18.46 -12.65
C LYS A 125 -17.80 17.58 -11.62
N LEU A 126 -18.50 17.21 -10.55
CA LEU A 126 -18.01 16.28 -9.54
C LEU A 126 -17.81 14.91 -10.16
N ARG A 127 -16.78 14.20 -9.68
CA ARG A 127 -16.44 12.87 -10.12
C ARG A 127 -16.27 11.97 -8.92
N GLU A 128 -16.88 10.82 -8.99
CA GLU A 128 -16.88 9.81 -7.94
C GLU A 128 -15.78 8.78 -8.19
N PHE A 129 -15.27 8.24 -7.10
CA PHE A 129 -14.36 7.09 -7.10
C PHE A 129 -14.55 6.24 -5.85
N TRP A 130 -14.12 5.00 -5.94
CA TRP A 130 -13.90 4.15 -4.78
C TRP A 130 -12.52 3.51 -4.86
N SER A 131 -11.97 3.17 -3.69
CA SER A 131 -10.74 2.40 -3.64
C SER A 131 -10.84 1.25 -2.63
N PHE A 132 -10.04 0.23 -2.88
CA PHE A 132 -9.86 -0.92 -2.00
C PHE A 132 -8.38 -1.21 -1.89
N ARG A 133 -7.90 -1.37 -0.65
CA ARG A 133 -6.51 -1.72 -0.36
C ARG A 133 -6.47 -2.95 0.51
N MET A 134 -5.58 -3.85 0.18
CA MET A 134 -5.36 -5.09 0.92
C MET A 134 -3.85 -5.31 1.08
N LEU A 135 -3.47 -5.74 2.27
CA LEU A 135 -2.15 -6.26 2.58
C LEU A 135 -2.29 -7.66 3.13
N TYR A 136 -1.57 -8.59 2.57
CA TYR A 136 -1.38 -9.93 3.11
C TYR A 136 0.11 -10.17 3.28
N GLY A 137 0.54 -10.62 4.45
CA GLY A 137 1.95 -10.83 4.74
C GLY A 137 2.15 -11.80 5.89
N GLY A 138 3.40 -12.09 6.18
CA GLY A 138 3.80 -12.95 7.27
C GLY A 138 5.19 -12.62 7.76
N LEU A 139 5.48 -13.05 8.95
CA LEU A 139 6.79 -13.03 9.56
C LEU A 139 7.15 -14.46 9.90
N SER A 140 8.20 -14.99 9.29
CA SER A 140 8.70 -16.35 9.57
C SER A 140 9.24 -16.43 10.99
N ASP A 141 9.24 -17.62 11.55
CA ASP A 141 9.78 -17.87 12.90
C ASP A 141 11.24 -17.44 13.02
N GLU A 142 12.01 -17.55 11.94
CA GLU A 142 13.43 -17.13 11.91
C GLU A 142 13.62 -15.63 12.13
N ASN A 143 12.67 -14.82 11.64
CA ASN A 143 12.69 -13.35 11.71
C ASN A 143 11.82 -12.79 12.85
N ASN A 144 11.21 -13.67 13.65
CA ASN A 144 10.31 -13.27 14.73
C ASN A 144 10.99 -13.29 16.09
N PRO A 145 11.33 -12.13 16.69
CA PRO A 145 11.97 -12.09 18.01
C PRO A 145 11.04 -12.56 19.15
N ARG A 146 9.73 -12.66 18.93
CA ARG A 146 8.79 -13.22 19.91
C ARG A 146 8.93 -14.74 20.03
N VAL A 147 9.33 -15.40 18.95
CA VAL A 147 9.62 -16.83 18.92
C VAL A 147 11.05 -17.10 19.37
N ASN A 148 11.98 -16.21 19.05
CA ASN A 148 13.40 -16.31 19.36
C ASN A 148 13.88 -15.16 20.29
N PRO A 149 13.42 -15.10 21.55
CA PRO A 149 13.69 -13.94 22.41
C PRO A 149 15.16 -13.81 22.85
N ASN A 150 15.94 -14.88 22.72
CA ASN A 150 17.37 -14.91 23.11
C ASN A 150 18.30 -14.67 21.91
N ASP A 151 17.78 -14.35 20.74
CA ASP A 151 18.58 -14.13 19.53
C ASP A 151 19.02 -12.65 19.49
N GLU A 152 20.30 -12.40 19.73
CA GLU A 152 20.88 -11.06 19.78
C GLU A 152 20.89 -10.36 18.41
N ASP A 153 20.77 -11.11 17.31
CA ASP A 153 20.71 -10.56 15.95
C ASP A 153 19.33 -9.98 15.63
N LEU A 154 18.30 -10.35 16.38
CA LEU A 154 16.94 -9.88 16.21
C LEU A 154 16.61 -8.76 17.19
N PHE A 155 16.24 -7.59 16.69
CA PHE A 155 15.78 -6.50 17.54
C PHE A 155 14.35 -6.73 18.02
N VAL A 156 14.04 -6.28 19.23
CA VAL A 156 12.68 -6.30 19.76
C VAL A 156 11.75 -5.53 18.83
N LEU A 157 10.61 -6.13 18.49
CA LEU A 157 9.61 -5.47 17.66
C LEU A 157 9.00 -4.26 18.41
N PRO A 158 8.61 -3.20 17.70
CA PRO A 158 7.89 -2.10 18.31
C PRO A 158 6.62 -2.56 19.02
N ASP A 159 6.25 -1.93 20.14
CA ASP A 159 5.10 -2.32 20.98
C ASP A 159 3.77 -2.39 20.21
N ASN A 160 3.60 -1.52 19.20
CA ASN A 160 2.39 -1.48 18.37
C ASN A 160 2.40 -2.47 17.20
N SER A 161 3.46 -3.26 17.04
CA SER A 161 3.58 -4.18 15.92
C SER A 161 2.74 -5.44 16.11
N ARG A 162 2.16 -5.92 15.00
CA ARG A 162 1.37 -7.16 14.93
C ARG A 162 1.99 -8.09 13.93
N VAL A 163 1.94 -9.38 14.22
CA VAL A 163 2.33 -10.43 13.29
C VAL A 163 1.09 -10.94 12.57
N MET A 164 1.00 -10.70 11.28
CA MET A 164 -0.20 -11.02 10.49
C MET A 164 -0.41 -12.53 10.36
N SER A 165 0.66 -13.31 10.33
CA SER A 165 0.62 -14.78 10.23
C SER A 165 -0.15 -15.45 11.37
N ASP A 166 -0.22 -14.84 12.55
CA ASP A 166 -0.89 -15.41 13.71
C ASP A 166 -2.39 -15.59 13.49
N LYS A 167 -3.02 -14.66 12.76
CA LYS A 167 -4.47 -14.70 12.47
C LYS A 167 -4.79 -15.15 11.05
N ASN A 168 -3.81 -15.17 10.16
CA ASN A 168 -3.96 -15.47 8.72
C ASN A 168 -5.07 -14.66 8.03
N ILE A 169 -5.30 -13.43 8.49
CA ILE A 169 -6.33 -12.52 7.98
C ILE A 169 -5.60 -11.36 7.28
N PRO A 170 -5.94 -11.02 6.04
CA PRO A 170 -5.39 -9.85 5.38
C PRO A 170 -5.87 -8.55 6.05
N TYR A 171 -5.00 -7.53 6.08
CA TYR A 171 -5.41 -6.18 6.40
C TYR A 171 -6.13 -5.56 5.21
N MET A 172 -7.29 -4.93 5.44
CA MET A 172 -8.11 -4.36 4.38
C MET A 172 -8.66 -3.00 4.75
N GLU A 173 -8.64 -2.08 3.78
CA GLU A 173 -9.30 -0.78 3.80
C GLU A 173 -10.14 -0.59 2.56
N ALA A 174 -11.26 0.09 2.69
CA ALA A 174 -12.06 0.53 1.55
C ALA A 174 -12.41 2.01 1.71
N SER A 175 -12.53 2.69 0.59
CA SER A 175 -12.91 4.09 0.59
C SER A 175 -13.87 4.43 -0.55
N VAL A 176 -14.59 5.53 -0.34
CA VAL A 176 -15.38 6.19 -1.37
C VAL A 176 -15.11 7.69 -1.30
N GLY A 177 -15.10 8.35 -2.44
CA GLY A 177 -14.78 9.75 -2.46
C GLY A 177 -15.26 10.48 -3.71
N LEU A 178 -15.12 11.80 -3.63
CA LEU A 178 -15.39 12.73 -4.69
C LEU A 178 -14.15 13.54 -5.01
N TYR A 179 -13.82 13.66 -6.27
CA TYR A 179 -12.74 14.53 -6.74
C TYR A 179 -13.25 15.57 -7.73
N ASN A 180 -12.40 16.48 -8.13
CA ASN A 180 -12.72 17.62 -8.96
C ASN A 180 -13.69 18.62 -8.29
N ILE A 181 -13.76 18.66 -6.97
CA ILE A 181 -14.52 19.67 -6.23
C ILE A 181 -13.81 21.01 -6.42
N LEU A 182 -14.53 21.98 -7.02
CA LEU A 182 -13.95 23.28 -7.40
C LEU A 182 -12.67 23.15 -8.25
N LYS A 183 -12.44 22.02 -8.93
CA LYS A 183 -11.27 21.67 -9.74
C LYS A 183 -9.96 21.41 -8.96
N ILE A 184 -9.96 21.54 -7.64
CA ILE A 184 -8.73 21.49 -6.83
C ILE A 184 -8.84 20.56 -5.60
N LEU A 185 -10.05 20.27 -5.15
CA LEU A 185 -10.26 19.50 -3.92
C LEU A 185 -10.73 18.08 -4.21
N GLN A 186 -10.28 17.17 -3.34
CA GLN A 186 -10.76 15.80 -3.23
C GLN A 186 -11.18 15.54 -1.79
N VAL A 187 -12.28 14.85 -1.60
CA VAL A 187 -12.77 14.39 -0.30
C VAL A 187 -12.98 12.89 -0.38
N GLU A 188 -12.48 12.18 0.58
CA GLU A 188 -12.51 10.72 0.64
C GLU A 188 -12.88 10.27 2.06
N VAL A 189 -13.77 9.30 2.16
CA VAL A 189 -14.12 8.63 3.41
C VAL A 189 -13.54 7.23 3.36
N VAL A 190 -12.66 6.93 4.29
CA VAL A 190 -11.95 5.66 4.38
C VAL A 190 -12.47 4.88 5.57
N ARG A 191 -12.63 3.56 5.40
CA ARG A 191 -12.99 2.64 6.46
C ARG A 191 -12.03 1.45 6.48
N ARG A 192 -11.47 1.18 7.65
CA ARG A 192 -10.76 -0.06 7.94
C ARG A 192 -11.77 -1.20 8.10
N ILE A 193 -11.52 -2.36 7.50
CA ILE A 193 -12.44 -3.49 7.45
C ILE A 193 -12.01 -4.60 8.42
N THR A 194 -10.71 -4.84 8.52
CA THR A 194 -10.11 -5.88 9.36
C THR A 194 -9.26 -5.28 10.46
N TYR A 195 -8.93 -6.07 11.47
CA TYR A 195 -8.15 -5.63 12.65
C TYR A 195 -8.79 -4.43 13.37
N LEU A 196 -10.11 -4.46 13.53
CA LEU A 196 -10.88 -3.38 14.16
C LEU A 196 -10.71 -3.36 15.68
N ASP A 197 -10.35 -4.49 16.27
CA ASP A 197 -10.15 -4.63 17.68
C ASP A 197 -8.78 -4.04 18.05
N PHE A 198 -8.80 -2.85 18.62
CA PHE A 198 -7.71 -2.41 19.48
C PHE A 198 -7.83 -3.23 20.77
N ASP A 199 -7.34 -4.46 20.75
CA ASP A 199 -7.24 -5.24 21.98
C ASP A 199 -6.24 -4.55 22.89
N GLU A 200 -6.75 -3.94 23.97
CA GLU A 200 -5.96 -3.50 25.12
C GLU A 200 -5.24 -4.69 25.80
N ASN A 201 -5.42 -5.90 25.29
CA ASN A 201 -4.95 -7.17 25.83
C ASN A 201 -3.86 -7.85 24.98
N TYR A 202 -3.00 -7.10 24.31
CA TYR A 202 -1.72 -7.70 23.93
C TYR A 202 -0.81 -7.68 25.17
N PRO A 203 -0.49 -8.84 25.79
CA PRO A 203 0.43 -8.87 26.92
C PRO A 203 1.80 -8.36 26.45
N ASN A 204 2.32 -7.40 27.20
CA ASN A 204 3.71 -6.94 27.13
C ASN A 204 4.69 -8.12 27.26
#